data_8894459130c7f5ecca620232df1b8075
#
_entry.id   8894459130c7f5ecca620232df1b8075
#
_cell.length_a   1.000
_cell.length_b   1.000
_cell.length_c   1.000
_cell.angle_alpha   90.00
_cell.angle_beta   90.00
_cell.angle_gamma   90.00
#
_symmetry.space_group_name_H-M   'P 1'
#
loop_
_entity.id
_entity.type
_entity.pdbx_description
1 polymer ?
#
loop_
_entity_poly.entity_id
_entity_poly.type
_entity_poly.pdbx_seq_one_letter_code
_entity_poly.pdbx_strand_id
1 'polypeptide(L)'
;MAVPRWSPWWTSLDSDERTLLVEYAGALADGFRWEAANGFRLTDEVRVAIGAQAALLLLGLDDGIDNYSQVTSVIVHATTIVRTGEHAWGDGLVAEGDDPLIGEAIHRGPVVLAWDAVAQQALSPQRGENVVLHEFAHRLDMLDGLSDGTPPLADDLALRQWATTCQASLQRLRTHAAPSVLRAYAETNPAEFFAVATEVFFTRGAALREEDPALYGVLRAYYAQDPAARRQAW
;
A
#
# COMPACT_ATOMS: atom_id res chain seq x y z
N MET A 1 -1.85 -8.64 -21.76
CA MET A 1 -1.49 -7.70 -20.67
C MET A 1 -0.40 -8.34 -19.80
N ALA A 2 0.62 -7.59 -19.33
CA ALA A 2 1.78 -8.15 -18.61
C ALA A 2 1.56 -8.33 -17.09
N VAL A 3 0.29 -8.41 -16.62
CA VAL A 3 -0.07 -8.50 -15.19
C VAL A 3 0.69 -9.62 -14.45
N PRO A 4 0.80 -10.86 -14.96
CA PRO A 4 1.50 -11.93 -14.24
C PRO A 4 2.96 -11.63 -13.91
N ARG A 5 3.64 -10.87 -14.76
CA ARG A 5 5.04 -10.50 -14.55
C ARG A 5 5.23 -9.55 -13.36
N TRP A 6 4.28 -8.67 -13.17
CA TRP A 6 4.33 -7.59 -12.18
C TRP A 6 3.50 -7.87 -10.93
N SER A 7 2.91 -9.07 -10.85
CA SER A 7 2.16 -9.56 -9.70
C SER A 7 2.82 -10.80 -9.14
N PRO A 8 3.75 -10.70 -8.18
CA PRO A 8 4.40 -11.85 -7.57
C PRO A 8 3.40 -12.80 -6.89
N TRP A 9 2.20 -12.30 -6.57
CA TRP A 9 1.10 -13.09 -5.99
C TRP A 9 0.31 -13.90 -7.01
N TRP A 10 0.53 -13.71 -8.31
CA TRP A 10 -0.27 -14.29 -9.40
C TRP A 10 -0.51 -15.79 -9.26
N THR A 11 0.52 -16.54 -8.93
CA THR A 11 0.42 -18.01 -8.82
C THR A 11 -0.33 -18.47 -7.58
N SER A 12 -0.43 -17.63 -6.57
CA SER A 12 -1.12 -17.91 -5.31
C SER A 12 -2.59 -17.46 -5.30
N LEU A 13 -3.02 -16.67 -6.28
CA LEU A 13 -4.40 -16.26 -6.48
C LEU A 13 -5.21 -17.38 -7.14
N ASP A 14 -6.50 -17.49 -6.81
CA ASP A 14 -7.42 -18.36 -7.51
C ASP A 14 -7.85 -17.79 -8.88
N SER A 15 -8.75 -18.49 -9.60
CA SER A 15 -9.16 -18.10 -10.94
C SER A 15 -9.95 -16.79 -10.97
N ASP A 16 -10.80 -16.58 -9.97
CA ASP A 16 -11.70 -15.43 -9.89
C ASP A 16 -10.91 -14.20 -9.46
N GLU A 17 -10.04 -14.35 -8.45
CA GLU A 17 -9.08 -13.32 -8.03
C GLU A 17 -8.17 -12.89 -9.19
N ARG A 18 -7.68 -13.82 -10.02
CA ARG A 18 -6.85 -13.47 -11.20
C ARG A 18 -7.65 -12.70 -12.24
N THR A 19 -8.88 -13.10 -12.49
CA THR A 19 -9.76 -12.42 -13.45
C THR A 19 -10.02 -11.00 -12.98
N LEU A 20 -10.38 -10.82 -11.72
CA LEU A 20 -10.64 -9.53 -11.11
C LEU A 20 -9.36 -8.64 -11.06
N LEU A 21 -8.20 -9.23 -10.74
CA LEU A 21 -6.92 -8.52 -10.75
C LEU A 21 -6.60 -7.96 -12.14
N VAL A 22 -6.82 -8.75 -13.21
CA VAL A 22 -6.58 -8.30 -14.60
C VAL A 22 -7.54 -7.17 -14.98
N GLU A 23 -8.82 -7.32 -14.62
CA GLU A 23 -9.85 -6.30 -14.86
C GLU A 23 -9.49 -4.99 -14.16
N TYR A 24 -9.24 -5.03 -12.85
CA TYR A 24 -8.90 -3.85 -12.06
C TYR A 24 -7.57 -3.22 -12.49
N ALA A 25 -6.54 -4.02 -12.75
CA ALA A 25 -5.25 -3.52 -13.24
C ALA A 25 -5.40 -2.77 -14.58
N GLY A 26 -6.25 -3.27 -15.48
CA GLY A 26 -6.57 -2.62 -16.73
C GLY A 26 -7.33 -1.31 -16.53
N ALA A 27 -8.38 -1.34 -15.71
CA ALA A 27 -9.18 -0.16 -15.42
C ALA A 27 -8.35 0.96 -14.76
N LEU A 28 -7.46 0.62 -13.81
CA LEU A 28 -6.56 1.57 -13.17
C LEU A 28 -5.49 2.11 -14.14
N ALA A 29 -4.92 1.24 -14.98
CA ALA A 29 -3.93 1.65 -15.99
C ALA A 29 -4.50 2.63 -16.99
N ASP A 30 -5.78 2.49 -17.38
CA ASP A 30 -6.47 3.35 -18.34
C ASP A 30 -7.14 4.56 -17.65
N GLY A 31 -7.57 4.41 -16.40
CA GLY A 31 -8.38 5.42 -15.69
C GLY A 31 -7.57 6.52 -15.00
N PHE A 32 -6.36 6.22 -14.49
CA PHE A 32 -5.55 7.23 -13.84
C PHE A 32 -4.99 8.26 -14.84
N ARG A 33 -4.89 9.50 -14.39
CA ARG A 33 -4.08 10.50 -15.08
C ARG A 33 -2.61 10.23 -14.76
N TRP A 34 -1.85 9.81 -15.77
CA TRP A 34 -0.44 9.48 -15.64
C TRP A 34 0.46 10.65 -16.03
N GLU A 35 1.45 10.93 -15.20
CA GLU A 35 2.45 11.97 -15.46
C GLU A 35 3.86 11.39 -15.35
N ALA A 36 4.71 11.71 -16.30
CA ALA A 36 6.13 11.35 -16.27
C ALA A 36 6.95 12.54 -15.75
N ALA A 37 7.78 12.34 -14.74
CA ALA A 37 8.63 13.38 -14.22
C ALA A 37 10.09 13.23 -14.69
N ASN A 38 10.81 14.35 -14.82
CA ASN A 38 12.25 14.40 -15.11
C ASN A 38 12.67 13.59 -16.36
N GLY A 39 11.83 13.60 -17.42
CA GLY A 39 12.14 12.92 -18.67
C GLY A 39 11.96 11.40 -18.65
N PHE A 40 11.34 10.85 -17.60
CA PHE A 40 11.01 9.42 -17.54
C PHE A 40 10.09 9.03 -18.69
N ARG A 41 10.36 7.88 -19.32
CA ARG A 41 9.50 7.35 -20.38
C ARG A 41 8.41 6.45 -19.78
N LEU A 42 7.23 7.01 -19.61
CA LEU A 42 6.05 6.27 -19.19
C LEU A 42 5.55 5.37 -20.33
N THR A 43 5.52 4.06 -20.08
CA THR A 43 5.03 3.05 -21.03
C THR A 43 3.77 2.37 -20.47
N ASP A 44 3.03 1.66 -21.34
CA ASP A 44 1.88 0.85 -20.90
C ASP A 44 2.31 -0.25 -19.92
N GLU A 45 3.54 -0.77 -20.06
CA GLU A 45 4.09 -1.73 -19.10
C GLU A 45 4.22 -1.14 -17.70
N VAL A 46 4.69 0.11 -17.57
CA VAL A 46 4.77 0.82 -16.28
C VAL A 46 3.39 1.01 -15.66
N ARG A 47 2.42 1.44 -16.44
CA ARG A 47 1.04 1.65 -15.97
C ARG A 47 0.42 0.35 -15.47
N VAL A 48 0.56 -0.73 -16.24
CA VAL A 48 0.07 -2.06 -15.88
C VAL A 48 0.78 -2.62 -14.65
N ALA A 49 2.09 -2.40 -14.52
CA ALA A 49 2.86 -2.84 -13.37
C ALA A 49 2.39 -2.20 -12.06
N ILE A 50 2.14 -0.89 -12.09
CA ILE A 50 1.62 -0.15 -10.93
C ILE A 50 0.17 -0.54 -10.70
N GLY A 51 -0.67 -0.53 -11.74
CA GLY A 51 -2.09 -0.88 -11.63
C GLY A 51 -2.31 -2.29 -11.08
N ALA A 52 -1.49 -3.28 -11.45
CA ALA A 52 -1.61 -4.65 -10.97
C ALA A 52 -1.29 -4.79 -9.46
N GLN A 53 -0.32 -4.03 -8.97
CA GLN A 53 0.02 -4.02 -7.55
C GLN A 53 -1.02 -3.25 -6.73
N ALA A 54 -1.48 -2.09 -7.20
CA ALA A 54 -2.55 -1.32 -6.57
C ALA A 54 -3.87 -2.12 -6.53
N ALA A 55 -4.23 -2.81 -7.61
CA ALA A 55 -5.43 -3.62 -7.72
C ALA A 55 -5.47 -4.80 -6.72
N LEU A 56 -4.31 -5.30 -6.27
CA LEU A 56 -4.26 -6.37 -5.27
C LEU A 56 -4.96 -5.97 -3.97
N LEU A 57 -4.83 -4.72 -3.54
CA LEU A 57 -5.47 -4.23 -2.32
C LEU A 57 -7.00 -4.24 -2.41
N LEU A 58 -7.54 -4.17 -3.61
CA LEU A 58 -8.98 -4.01 -3.88
C LEU A 58 -9.74 -5.32 -4.00
N LEU A 59 -9.06 -6.48 -4.15
CA LEU A 59 -9.71 -7.74 -4.53
C LEU A 59 -10.80 -8.21 -3.57
N GLY A 60 -10.76 -7.82 -2.30
CA GLY A 60 -11.78 -8.17 -1.32
C GLY A 60 -12.58 -6.96 -0.81
N LEU A 61 -12.37 -5.75 -1.34
CA LEU A 61 -13.10 -4.55 -0.94
C LEU A 61 -14.37 -4.37 -1.77
N ASP A 62 -15.48 -4.04 -1.10
CA ASP A 62 -16.81 -3.96 -1.73
C ASP A 62 -16.90 -2.94 -2.88
N ASP A 63 -16.26 -1.76 -2.73
CA ASP A 63 -16.33 -0.70 -3.73
C ASP A 63 -15.30 -0.86 -4.88
N GLY A 64 -14.47 -1.91 -4.85
CA GLY A 64 -13.50 -2.22 -5.89
C GLY A 64 -12.66 -1.00 -6.29
N ILE A 65 -12.61 -0.67 -7.59
CA ILE A 65 -11.81 0.45 -8.11
C ILE A 65 -12.27 1.82 -7.65
N ASP A 66 -13.52 1.98 -7.20
CA ASP A 66 -14.07 3.25 -6.74
C ASP A 66 -13.39 3.74 -5.45
N ASN A 67 -12.75 2.84 -4.69
CA ASN A 67 -11.88 3.18 -3.57
C ASN A 67 -10.72 4.11 -3.97
N TYR A 68 -10.34 4.16 -5.24
CA TYR A 68 -9.30 5.05 -5.76
C TYR A 68 -9.85 6.23 -6.57
N SER A 69 -11.15 6.51 -6.51
CA SER A 69 -11.79 7.63 -7.24
C SER A 69 -11.22 9.00 -6.88
N GLN A 70 -10.60 9.13 -5.71
CA GLN A 70 -9.95 10.37 -5.26
C GLN A 70 -8.49 10.52 -5.72
N VAL A 71 -7.90 9.50 -6.35
CA VAL A 71 -6.54 9.59 -6.90
C VAL A 71 -6.57 10.47 -8.15
N THR A 72 -6.04 11.70 -8.03
CA THR A 72 -6.09 12.70 -9.11
C THR A 72 -5.11 12.38 -10.24
N SER A 73 -3.91 11.91 -9.90
CA SER A 73 -2.89 11.48 -10.88
C SER A 73 -1.86 10.58 -10.22
N VAL A 74 -1.13 9.84 -11.06
CA VAL A 74 0.05 9.06 -10.68
C VAL A 74 1.26 9.62 -11.39
N ILE A 75 2.22 10.16 -10.63
CA ILE A 75 3.47 10.75 -11.12
C ILE A 75 4.58 9.71 -10.98
N VAL A 76 5.25 9.40 -12.09
CA VAL A 76 6.32 8.39 -12.09
C VAL A 76 7.67 9.03 -12.44
N HIS A 77 8.64 8.83 -11.54
CA HIS A 77 10.05 9.18 -11.72
C HIS A 77 10.86 7.96 -12.17
N ALA A 78 12.03 8.20 -12.79
CA ALA A 78 12.93 7.10 -13.16
C ALA A 78 13.53 6.40 -11.93
N THR A 79 13.99 7.20 -10.96
CA THR A 79 14.74 6.73 -9.78
C THR A 79 14.27 7.44 -8.53
N THR A 80 14.48 6.82 -7.39
CA THR A 80 14.23 7.41 -6.07
C THR A 80 15.01 8.71 -5.93
N ILE A 81 14.30 9.81 -5.66
CA ILE A 81 14.92 11.12 -5.44
C ILE A 81 15.35 11.20 -3.97
N VAL A 82 16.63 10.97 -3.69
CA VAL A 82 17.19 11.28 -2.38
C VAL A 82 17.34 12.81 -2.29
N ARG A 83 16.38 13.49 -1.67
CA ARG A 83 16.57 14.87 -1.25
C ARG A 83 17.43 14.89 0.00
N THR A 84 18.63 15.44 -0.09
CA THR A 84 19.46 15.81 1.06
C THR A 84 18.87 17.07 1.69
N GLY A 85 18.09 16.90 2.77
CA GLY A 85 17.48 18.00 3.52
C GLY A 85 16.27 17.47 4.29
N GLU A 86 16.22 17.80 5.57
CA GLU A 86 15.31 17.34 6.62
C GLU A 86 13.87 17.01 6.17
N HIS A 87 13.39 15.83 6.62
CA HIS A 87 12.06 15.24 6.43
C HIS A 87 11.75 14.65 5.03
N ALA A 88 12.34 13.49 4.75
CA ALA A 88 11.84 12.62 3.70
C ALA A 88 10.61 11.85 4.24
N TRP A 89 9.45 12.12 3.70
CA TRP A 89 8.33 11.19 3.75
C TRP A 89 8.66 10.01 2.83
N GLY A 90 8.38 8.80 3.29
CA GLY A 90 8.70 7.55 2.61
C GLY A 90 8.86 7.70 1.10
N ASP A 91 10.09 7.65 0.65
CA ASP A 91 10.50 7.68 -0.74
C ASP A 91 9.90 8.77 -1.65
N GLY A 92 9.89 10.03 -1.23
CA GLY A 92 9.89 11.08 -2.24
C GLY A 92 9.02 12.31 -2.10
N LEU A 93 8.24 12.49 -1.05
CA LEU A 93 7.46 13.74 -0.85
C LEU A 93 7.75 14.39 0.50
N VAL A 94 7.95 15.70 0.48
CA VAL A 94 8.05 16.56 1.67
C VAL A 94 6.76 17.35 1.77
N ALA A 95 6.06 17.23 2.88
CA ALA A 95 5.09 18.24 3.32
C ALA A 95 5.52 18.75 4.68
N GLU A 96 5.73 20.06 4.80
CA GLU A 96 5.93 20.76 6.07
C GLU A 96 4.61 21.42 6.48
N GLY A 97 4.19 21.17 7.74
CA GLY A 97 3.25 22.00 8.48
C GLY A 97 1.90 21.37 8.79
N ASP A 98 1.46 21.59 10.05
CA ASP A 98 0.12 21.30 10.59
C ASP A 98 -0.97 22.26 10.02
N ASP A 99 -0.93 22.58 8.72
CA ASP A 99 -1.95 23.43 8.11
C ASP A 99 -3.08 22.52 7.57
N PRO A 100 -4.34 22.68 8.04
CA PRO A 100 -5.48 21.90 7.56
C PRO A 100 -5.67 21.95 6.04
N LEU A 101 -5.25 23.06 5.40
CA LEU A 101 -5.30 23.21 3.93
C LEU A 101 -4.25 22.36 3.22
N ILE A 102 -3.09 22.10 3.84
CA ILE A 102 -2.07 21.20 3.31
C ILE A 102 -2.57 19.75 3.41
N GLY A 103 -3.21 19.37 4.52
CA GLY A 103 -3.83 18.06 4.69
C GLY A 103 -4.88 17.75 3.61
N GLU A 104 -5.72 18.73 3.25
CA GLU A 104 -6.72 18.56 2.19
C GLU A 104 -6.09 18.46 0.79
N ALA A 105 -5.03 19.19 0.52
CA ALA A 105 -4.29 19.11 -0.73
C ALA A 105 -3.54 17.76 -0.89
N ILE A 106 -3.03 17.19 0.20
CA ILE A 106 -2.39 15.87 0.21
C ILE A 106 -3.43 14.76 0.03
N HIS A 107 -4.59 14.87 0.68
CA HIS A 107 -5.68 13.92 0.58
C HIS A 107 -6.16 13.69 -0.86
N ARG A 108 -6.22 14.75 -1.68
CA ARG A 108 -6.55 14.70 -3.11
C ARG A 108 -5.31 14.85 -4.01
N GLY A 109 -4.12 14.67 -3.47
CA GLY A 109 -2.88 14.83 -4.18
C GLY A 109 -2.55 13.67 -5.12
N PRO A 110 -1.48 13.82 -5.95
CA PRO A 110 -0.98 12.73 -6.77
C PRO A 110 -0.37 11.61 -5.92
N VAL A 111 -0.40 10.39 -6.45
CA VAL A 111 0.49 9.32 -6.01
C VAL A 111 1.83 9.51 -6.71
N VAL A 112 2.94 9.51 -5.98
CA VAL A 112 4.28 9.71 -6.56
C VAL A 112 5.12 8.45 -6.37
N LEU A 113 5.64 7.90 -7.46
CA LEU A 113 6.33 6.61 -7.48
C LEU A 113 7.67 6.69 -8.21
N ALA A 114 8.69 6.03 -7.67
CA ALA A 114 9.96 5.80 -8.35
C ALA A 114 9.94 4.44 -9.05
N TRP A 115 10.15 4.43 -10.36
CA TRP A 115 10.05 3.20 -11.16
C TRP A 115 11.08 2.13 -10.77
N ASP A 116 12.30 2.51 -10.41
CA ASP A 116 13.32 1.58 -9.94
C ASP A 116 12.87 0.83 -8.67
N ALA A 117 12.27 1.54 -7.70
CA ALA A 117 11.71 0.94 -6.50
C ALA A 117 10.51 0.03 -6.85
N VAL A 118 9.55 0.52 -7.64
CA VAL A 118 8.39 -0.27 -8.11
C VAL A 118 8.84 -1.58 -8.74
N ALA A 119 9.79 -1.52 -9.70
CA ALA A 119 10.24 -2.70 -10.42
C ALA A 119 11.04 -3.66 -9.53
N GLN A 120 11.95 -3.15 -8.69
CA GLN A 120 12.76 -3.97 -7.80
C GLN A 120 11.91 -4.68 -6.74
N GLN A 121 11.00 -3.94 -6.11
CA GLN A 121 10.20 -4.47 -5.00
C GLN A 121 9.14 -5.47 -5.49
N ALA A 122 8.55 -5.25 -6.67
CA ALA A 122 7.68 -6.23 -7.31
C ALA A 122 8.36 -7.57 -7.57
N LEU A 123 9.67 -7.56 -7.86
CA LEU A 123 10.45 -8.77 -8.13
C LEU A 123 11.11 -9.38 -6.87
N SER A 124 10.94 -8.74 -5.71
CA SER A 124 11.58 -9.16 -4.46
C SER A 124 10.63 -9.05 -3.25
N PRO A 125 9.41 -9.62 -3.31
CA PRO A 125 8.39 -9.47 -2.27
C PRO A 125 8.85 -9.98 -0.89
N GLN A 126 9.77 -10.96 -0.86
CA GLN A 126 10.33 -11.51 0.38
C GLN A 126 11.05 -10.46 1.26
N ARG A 127 11.37 -9.26 0.73
CA ARG A 127 11.97 -8.16 1.51
C ARG A 127 10.96 -7.47 2.42
N GLY A 128 9.66 -7.62 2.16
CA GLY A 128 8.61 -7.01 2.96
C GLY A 128 8.29 -5.56 2.59
N GLU A 129 8.87 -5.05 1.51
CA GLU A 129 8.70 -3.67 1.03
C GLU A 129 7.99 -3.67 -0.32
N ASN A 130 7.05 -2.74 -0.49
CA ASN A 130 6.40 -2.50 -1.77
C ASN A 130 5.79 -1.09 -1.80
N VAL A 131 6.48 -0.17 -2.48
CA VAL A 131 6.10 1.24 -2.53
C VAL A 131 4.70 1.46 -3.14
N VAL A 132 4.26 0.62 -4.08
CA VAL A 132 2.91 0.75 -4.66
C VAL A 132 1.86 0.39 -3.60
N LEU A 133 2.03 -0.74 -2.89
CA LEU A 133 1.11 -1.10 -1.81
C LEU A 133 1.09 -0.05 -0.71
N HIS A 134 2.25 0.53 -0.37
CA HIS A 134 2.40 1.60 0.61
C HIS A 134 1.57 2.83 0.24
N GLU A 135 1.83 3.41 -0.92
CA GLU A 135 1.17 4.63 -1.36
C GLU A 135 -0.35 4.45 -1.56
N PHE A 136 -0.75 3.29 -2.08
CA PHE A 136 -2.16 2.99 -2.26
C PHE A 136 -2.86 2.60 -0.96
N ALA A 137 -2.16 2.12 0.06
CA ALA A 137 -2.69 1.99 1.42
C ALA A 137 -3.04 3.35 2.02
N HIS A 138 -2.18 4.37 1.85
CA HIS A 138 -2.52 5.74 2.25
C HIS A 138 -3.79 6.26 1.56
N ARG A 139 -4.04 5.88 0.28
CA ARG A 139 -5.28 6.27 -0.39
C ARG A 139 -6.52 5.63 0.22
N LEU A 140 -6.39 4.40 0.71
CA LEU A 140 -7.45 3.72 1.45
C LEU A 140 -7.66 4.32 2.85
N ASP A 141 -6.57 4.69 3.54
CA ASP A 141 -6.63 5.37 4.83
C ASP A 141 -7.40 6.70 4.72
N MET A 142 -7.13 7.46 3.65
CA MET A 142 -7.69 8.79 3.43
C MET A 142 -9.12 8.82 2.86
N LEU A 143 -9.80 7.70 2.71
CA LEU A 143 -11.15 7.67 2.10
C LEU A 143 -12.20 8.45 2.90
N ASP A 144 -12.05 8.55 4.20
CA ASP A 144 -12.93 9.34 5.08
C ASP A 144 -12.47 10.80 5.28
N GLY A 145 -11.34 11.19 4.65
CA GLY A 145 -10.75 12.52 4.74
C GLY A 145 -9.66 12.67 5.81
N LEU A 146 -9.36 11.62 6.56
CA LEU A 146 -8.30 11.61 7.58
C LEU A 146 -7.11 10.79 7.10
N SER A 147 -5.92 11.09 7.63
CA SER A 147 -4.70 10.29 7.43
C SER A 147 -4.19 9.88 8.79
N ASP A 148 -4.89 8.96 9.43
CA ASP A 148 -4.64 8.58 10.82
C ASP A 148 -4.37 7.07 11.00
N GLY A 149 -4.22 6.32 9.89
CA GLY A 149 -3.99 4.89 9.89
C GLY A 149 -5.24 4.06 10.17
N THR A 150 -6.42 4.67 9.98
CA THR A 150 -7.71 4.01 10.20
C THR A 150 -8.59 4.11 8.96
N PRO A 151 -8.47 3.19 8.00
CA PRO A 151 -9.32 3.21 6.81
C PRO A 151 -10.79 3.01 7.20
N PRO A 152 -11.76 3.39 6.35
CA PRO A 152 -13.18 3.15 6.62
C PRO A 152 -13.46 1.69 6.97
N LEU A 153 -14.10 1.45 8.10
CA LEU A 153 -14.39 0.13 8.63
C LEU A 153 -15.90 -0.10 8.67
N ALA A 154 -16.31 -1.39 8.65
CA ALA A 154 -17.70 -1.78 8.48
C ALA A 154 -18.64 -1.28 9.60
N ASP A 155 -18.16 -1.22 10.83
CA ASP A 155 -18.95 -0.81 12.00
C ASP A 155 -18.08 -0.38 13.20
N ASP A 156 -18.74 0.12 14.25
CA ASP A 156 -18.09 0.55 15.50
C ASP A 156 -17.31 -0.57 16.21
N LEU A 157 -17.69 -1.82 16.04
CA LEU A 157 -16.97 -2.94 16.65
C LEU A 157 -15.65 -3.16 15.95
N ALA A 158 -15.65 -3.16 14.62
CA ALA A 158 -14.45 -3.23 13.79
C ALA A 158 -13.51 -2.06 14.09
N LEU A 159 -14.06 -0.84 14.22
CA LEU A 159 -13.27 0.36 14.58
C LEU A 159 -12.58 0.21 15.96
N ARG A 160 -13.30 -0.26 16.98
CA ARG A 160 -12.68 -0.48 18.30
C ARG A 160 -11.62 -1.57 18.26
N GLN A 161 -11.85 -2.66 17.54
CA GLN A 161 -10.88 -3.75 17.39
C GLN A 161 -9.63 -3.26 16.65
N TRP A 162 -9.80 -2.52 15.55
CA TRP A 162 -8.72 -1.90 14.80
C TRP A 162 -7.87 -0.99 15.69
N ALA A 163 -8.48 0.02 16.29
CA ALA A 163 -7.78 0.98 17.14
C ALA A 163 -7.00 0.32 18.27
N THR A 164 -7.64 -0.62 19.00
CA THR A 164 -7.00 -1.34 20.10
C THR A 164 -5.81 -2.18 19.61
N THR A 165 -5.99 -2.90 18.52
CA THR A 165 -4.96 -3.79 17.96
C THR A 165 -3.78 -3.00 17.39
N CYS A 166 -4.04 -2.00 16.53
CA CYS A 166 -3.00 -1.20 15.91
C CYS A 166 -2.20 -0.41 16.96
N GLN A 167 -2.88 0.18 17.95
CA GLN A 167 -2.19 0.86 19.05
C GLN A 167 -1.29 -0.08 19.85
N ALA A 168 -1.76 -1.28 20.18
CA ALA A 168 -0.97 -2.27 20.92
C ALA A 168 0.24 -2.76 20.09
N SER A 169 0.07 -2.98 18.80
CA SER A 169 1.14 -3.41 17.89
C SER A 169 2.19 -2.32 17.70
N LEU A 170 1.77 -1.06 17.46
CA LEU A 170 2.67 0.08 17.37
C LEU A 170 3.44 0.31 18.67
N GLN A 171 2.79 0.19 19.81
CA GLN A 171 3.45 0.30 21.11
C GLN A 171 4.47 -0.81 21.33
N ARG A 172 4.16 -2.06 20.93
CA ARG A 172 5.13 -3.16 20.98
C ARG A 172 6.34 -2.86 20.11
N LEU A 173 6.13 -2.41 18.88
CA LEU A 173 7.21 -2.06 17.95
C LEU A 173 8.15 -1.02 18.56
N ARG A 174 7.61 0.06 19.13
CA ARG A 174 8.38 1.14 19.78
C ARG A 174 9.13 0.72 21.06
N THR A 175 8.67 -0.31 21.75
CA THR A 175 9.25 -0.70 23.06
C THR A 175 10.16 -1.92 22.98
N HIS A 176 10.08 -2.72 21.92
CA HIS A 176 10.86 -3.95 21.80
C HIS A 176 12.11 -3.73 20.96
N ALA A 177 13.28 -4.08 21.54
CA ALA A 177 14.55 -4.08 20.84
C ALA A 177 14.76 -5.32 19.93
N ALA A 178 13.78 -6.23 19.85
CA ALA A 178 13.86 -7.41 19.03
C ALA A 178 13.55 -7.08 17.54
N PRO A 179 14.19 -7.77 16.59
CA PRO A 179 13.83 -7.63 15.19
C PRO A 179 12.35 -7.93 14.97
N SER A 180 11.67 -7.05 14.23
CA SER A 180 10.28 -7.20 13.82
C SER A 180 10.17 -7.41 12.30
N VAL A 181 9.09 -8.04 11.85
CA VAL A 181 8.75 -8.10 10.42
C VAL A 181 8.37 -6.74 9.88
N LEU A 182 7.88 -5.83 10.75
CA LEU A 182 7.63 -4.43 10.41
C LEU A 182 8.94 -3.64 10.54
N ARG A 183 9.29 -2.88 9.50
CA ARG A 183 10.46 -2.00 9.56
C ARG A 183 10.23 -0.80 10.49
N ALA A 184 11.32 -0.22 11.00
CA ALA A 184 11.27 0.91 11.97
C ALA A 184 10.47 2.12 11.45
N TYR A 185 10.35 2.28 10.13
CA TYR A 185 9.55 3.36 9.54
C TYR A 185 8.08 3.33 9.98
N ALA A 186 7.52 2.16 10.30
CA ALA A 186 6.19 2.01 10.87
C ALA A 186 5.99 2.72 12.23
N GLU A 187 7.08 3.10 12.91
CA GLU A 187 7.02 3.81 14.21
C GLU A 187 6.75 5.30 14.07
N THR A 188 6.86 5.87 12.87
CA THR A 188 6.77 7.30 12.58
C THR A 188 5.43 7.89 13.05
N ASN A 189 4.34 7.34 12.55
CA ASN A 189 2.98 7.72 12.91
C ASN A 189 1.99 6.59 12.56
N PRO A 190 0.71 6.67 12.95
CA PRO A 190 -0.27 5.63 12.67
C PRO A 190 -0.52 5.38 11.17
N ALA A 191 -0.49 6.41 10.32
CA ALA A 191 -0.69 6.25 8.87
C ALA A 191 0.44 5.42 8.24
N GLU A 192 1.71 5.72 8.61
CA GLU A 192 2.87 4.94 8.19
C GLU A 192 2.86 3.51 8.75
N PHE A 193 2.37 3.36 9.99
CA PHE A 193 2.16 2.03 10.58
C PHE A 193 1.20 1.19 9.73
N PHE A 194 0.07 1.75 9.33
CA PHE A 194 -0.90 1.06 8.48
C PHE A 194 -0.32 0.73 7.11
N ALA A 195 0.37 1.67 6.47
CA ALA A 195 0.97 1.46 5.14
C ALA A 195 2.04 0.35 5.18
N VAL A 196 2.96 0.38 6.16
CA VAL A 196 3.99 -0.67 6.32
C VAL A 196 3.36 -2.02 6.70
N ALA A 197 2.34 -2.02 7.58
CA ALA A 197 1.62 -3.24 7.93
C ALA A 197 0.93 -3.85 6.71
N THR A 198 0.37 -3.03 5.81
CA THR A 198 -0.21 -3.46 4.53
C THR A 198 0.84 -4.08 3.62
N GLU A 199 2.00 -3.46 3.45
CA GLU A 199 3.10 -4.04 2.67
C GLU A 199 3.44 -5.44 3.17
N VAL A 200 3.69 -5.58 4.47
CA VAL A 200 4.09 -6.84 5.10
C VAL A 200 2.95 -7.88 5.06
N PHE A 201 1.71 -7.46 5.23
CA PHE A 201 0.53 -8.33 5.13
C PHE A 201 0.47 -9.04 3.78
N PHE A 202 0.71 -8.32 2.67
CA PHE A 202 0.66 -8.89 1.33
C PHE A 202 1.96 -9.57 0.90
N THR A 203 3.11 -9.15 1.41
CA THR A 203 4.42 -9.66 0.98
C THR A 203 4.96 -10.75 1.91
N ARG A 204 4.73 -10.64 3.21
CA ARG A 204 5.23 -11.55 4.26
C ARG A 204 4.13 -11.96 5.24
N GLY A 205 2.91 -12.15 4.75
CA GLY A 205 1.72 -12.41 5.57
C GLY A 205 1.86 -13.57 6.55
N ALA A 206 2.54 -14.64 6.18
CA ALA A 206 2.78 -15.75 7.09
C ALA A 206 3.65 -15.36 8.30
N ALA A 207 4.71 -14.57 8.06
CA ALA A 207 5.57 -14.07 9.12
C ALA A 207 4.83 -13.06 10.02
N LEU A 208 4.02 -12.17 9.43
CA LEU A 208 3.19 -11.25 10.20
C LEU A 208 2.18 -11.99 11.07
N ARG A 209 1.53 -13.03 10.54
CA ARG A 209 0.58 -13.85 11.30
C ARG A 209 1.24 -14.59 12.46
N GLU A 210 2.49 -15.01 12.30
CA GLU A 210 3.27 -15.66 13.36
C GLU A 210 3.68 -14.67 14.45
N GLU A 211 4.17 -13.49 14.07
CA GLU A 211 4.68 -12.47 15.00
C GLU A 211 3.54 -11.70 15.70
N ASP A 212 2.53 -11.29 14.96
CA ASP A 212 1.39 -10.51 15.42
C ASP A 212 0.07 -11.01 14.84
N PRO A 213 -0.48 -12.10 15.38
CA PRO A 213 -1.74 -12.68 14.87
C PRO A 213 -2.95 -11.75 15.03
N ALA A 214 -2.92 -10.82 16.00
CA ALA A 214 -4.00 -9.84 16.18
C ALA A 214 -3.99 -8.80 15.06
N LEU A 215 -2.83 -8.21 14.75
CA LEU A 215 -2.66 -7.27 13.65
C LEU A 215 -3.01 -7.93 12.32
N TYR A 216 -2.49 -9.14 12.08
CA TYR A 216 -2.86 -9.93 10.90
C TYR A 216 -4.38 -10.11 10.79
N GLY A 217 -5.05 -10.39 11.91
CA GLY A 217 -6.49 -10.62 11.97
C GLY A 217 -7.32 -9.41 11.56
N VAL A 218 -6.97 -8.20 12.01
CA VAL A 218 -7.71 -6.98 11.65
C VAL A 218 -7.43 -6.58 10.20
N LEU A 219 -6.21 -6.75 9.69
CA LEU A 219 -5.89 -6.52 8.27
C LEU A 219 -6.62 -7.52 7.36
N ARG A 220 -6.68 -8.80 7.76
CA ARG A 220 -7.43 -9.83 7.04
C ARG A 220 -8.93 -9.51 6.97
N ALA A 221 -9.49 -9.01 8.05
CA ALA A 221 -10.90 -8.61 8.09
C ALA A 221 -11.15 -7.39 7.19
N TYR A 222 -10.28 -6.39 7.24
CA TYR A 222 -10.40 -5.19 6.42
C TYR A 222 -10.27 -5.49 4.92
N TYR A 223 -9.19 -6.16 4.51
CA TYR A 223 -8.95 -6.48 3.10
C TYR A 223 -9.82 -7.63 2.57
N ALA A 224 -10.54 -8.34 3.44
CA ALA A 224 -11.26 -9.58 3.11
C ALA A 224 -10.40 -10.59 2.32
N GLN A 225 -9.10 -10.64 2.60
CA GLN A 225 -8.10 -11.48 1.93
C GLN A 225 -7.24 -12.20 2.99
N ASP A 226 -6.74 -13.40 2.68
CA ASP A 226 -5.86 -14.19 3.57
C ASP A 226 -4.55 -14.58 2.87
N PRO A 227 -3.59 -13.63 2.71
CA PRO A 227 -2.33 -13.90 2.02
C PRO A 227 -1.49 -15.01 2.68
N ALA A 228 -1.58 -15.18 4.00
CA ALA A 228 -0.84 -16.24 4.70
C ALA A 228 -1.42 -17.64 4.47
N ALA A 229 -2.66 -17.75 4.02
CA ALA A 229 -3.26 -19.04 3.62
C ALA A 229 -2.93 -19.40 2.16
N ARG A 230 -2.50 -18.44 1.35
CA ARG A 230 -2.08 -18.67 -0.04
C ARG A 230 -0.74 -19.42 -0.07
N ARG A 231 -0.58 -20.37 -1.00
CA ARG A 231 0.74 -20.99 -1.24
C ARG A 231 1.66 -19.94 -1.86
N GLN A 232 2.62 -19.46 -1.09
CA GLN A 232 3.66 -18.57 -1.60
C GLN A 232 4.57 -19.33 -2.56
N ALA A 233 4.81 -18.78 -3.74
CA ALA A 233 5.59 -19.41 -4.81
C ALA A 233 7.01 -18.82 -4.94
N TRP A 234 7.49 -18.06 -3.95
CA TRP A 234 8.83 -17.46 -3.91
C TRP A 234 9.62 -17.87 -2.66
#